data_190a205c0627b18d0c7199c32287c36c
#
_entry.id   190a205c0627b18d0c7199c32287c36c
#
_cell.length_a   1.000
_cell.length_b   1.000
_cell.length_c   1.000
_cell.angle_alpha   90.00
_cell.angle_beta   90.00
_cell.angle_gamma   90.00
#
_symmetry.space_group_name_H-M   'P 1'
#
loop_
_entity.id
_entity.type
_entity.pdbx_description
1 polymer ?
#
loop_
_entity_poly.entity_id
_entity_poly.type
_entity_poly.pdbx_seq_one_letter_code
_entity_poly.pdbx_strand_id
1 'polypeptide(L)'
;RGVVCFKTSGAYGYCRQLSLSAGTLSFGTQMQIESYYPYQMSMSALDGASALACWRSGYGYGICKVLTDDGSLSLAVGSTSYFSGQTYSVGYTPLGVASYDATRAVVCYSADASSDRGTCALMVRASPSATEMTQTGEAATLSSTAAKHLTVAAVDPQLSVACYADEGNGDKGTCN
;
A
#
# COMPACT_ATOMS: atom_id res chain seq x y z
N ARG A 1 6.53 8.97 16.01
CA ARG A 1 5.80 7.69 15.95
C ARG A 1 5.87 7.11 14.55
N GLY A 2 5.71 5.80 14.39
CA GLY A 2 5.67 5.09 13.12
C GLY A 2 4.78 3.86 13.21
N VAL A 3 4.62 3.14 12.10
CA VAL A 3 3.88 1.87 12.03
C VAL A 3 4.76 0.85 11.33
N VAL A 4 4.71 -0.40 11.77
CA VAL A 4 5.28 -1.54 11.08
C VAL A 4 4.20 -2.59 10.88
N CYS A 5 4.11 -3.12 9.66
CA CYS A 5 3.23 -4.24 9.35
C CYS A 5 4.06 -5.46 8.92
N PHE A 6 3.60 -6.65 9.31
CA PHE A 6 4.29 -7.90 9.08
C PHE A 6 3.32 -9.07 8.98
N LYS A 7 3.77 -10.13 8.35
CA LYS A 7 3.07 -11.41 8.27
C LYS A 7 3.66 -12.38 9.29
N THR A 8 2.80 -13.13 9.97
CA THR A 8 3.22 -14.23 10.85
C THR A 8 3.21 -15.57 10.13
N SER A 9 3.82 -16.59 10.73
CA SER A 9 3.82 -17.98 10.22
C SER A 9 2.41 -18.56 10.06
N GLY A 10 1.42 -18.05 10.83
CA GLY A 10 0.01 -18.44 10.75
C GLY A 10 -0.78 -17.81 9.61
N ALA A 11 -0.13 -17.18 8.63
CA ALA A 11 -0.78 -16.56 7.49
C ALA A 11 -1.60 -15.28 7.78
N TYR A 12 -1.49 -14.73 8.97
CA TYR A 12 -2.17 -13.49 9.37
C TYR A 12 -1.28 -12.27 9.15
N GLY A 13 -1.90 -11.15 8.78
CA GLY A 13 -1.27 -9.83 8.72
C GLY A 13 -1.51 -9.03 9.98
N TYR A 14 -0.47 -8.45 10.52
CA TYR A 14 -0.53 -7.60 11.72
C TYR A 14 0.22 -6.30 11.50
N CYS A 15 -0.24 -5.27 12.21
CA CYS A 15 0.49 -4.01 12.35
C CYS A 15 0.70 -3.67 13.83
N ARG A 16 1.77 -2.95 14.11
CA ARG A 16 2.09 -2.38 15.43
C ARG A 16 2.52 -0.94 15.27
N GLN A 17 2.14 -0.13 16.21
CA GLN A 17 2.68 1.22 16.32
C GLN A 17 4.09 1.16 16.89
N LEU A 18 4.93 2.09 16.44
CA LEU A 18 6.27 2.33 16.95
C LEU A 18 6.34 3.68 17.62
N SER A 19 7.01 3.77 18.75
CA SER A 19 7.32 5.03 19.41
C SER A 19 8.81 5.08 19.72
N LEU A 20 9.45 6.20 19.38
CA LEU A 20 10.83 6.50 19.76
C LEU A 20 10.80 7.62 20.81
N SER A 21 11.31 7.33 22.01
CA SER A 21 11.44 8.31 23.10
C SER A 21 12.81 8.15 23.75
N ALA A 22 13.54 9.25 23.86
CA ALA A 22 14.89 9.31 24.45
C ALA A 22 15.84 8.20 23.93
N GLY A 23 15.80 7.92 22.62
CA GLY A 23 16.62 6.89 21.97
C GLY A 23 16.12 5.45 22.15
N THR A 24 15.03 5.23 22.89
CA THR A 24 14.44 3.90 23.10
C THR A 24 13.24 3.69 22.17
N LEU A 25 13.28 2.61 21.37
CA LEU A 25 12.19 2.17 20.54
C LEU A 25 11.25 1.25 21.33
N SER A 26 9.98 1.58 21.35
CA SER A 26 8.92 0.76 21.96
C SER A 26 7.83 0.40 20.94
N PHE A 27 7.15 -0.72 21.18
CA PHE A 27 6.12 -1.25 20.32
C PHE A 27 4.77 -1.21 21.02
N GLY A 28 3.78 -0.73 20.33
CA GLY A 28 2.39 -0.77 20.78
C GLY A 28 1.74 -2.16 20.65
N THR A 29 0.44 -2.21 20.92
CA THR A 29 -0.36 -3.42 20.79
C THR A 29 -0.37 -3.92 19.34
N GLN A 30 -0.31 -5.23 19.18
CA GLN A 30 -0.43 -5.88 17.89
C GLN A 30 -1.89 -5.93 17.43
N MET A 31 -2.17 -5.36 16.27
CA MET A 31 -3.49 -5.32 15.66
C MET A 31 -3.52 -6.17 14.39
N GLN A 32 -4.49 -7.07 14.29
CA GLN A 32 -4.69 -7.87 13.09
C GLN A 32 -5.37 -7.03 12.00
N ILE A 33 -4.75 -6.98 10.82
CA ILE A 33 -5.28 -6.27 9.65
C ILE A 33 -5.82 -7.21 8.57
N GLU A 34 -5.33 -8.46 8.55
CA GLU A 34 -5.72 -9.46 7.55
C GLU A 34 -5.75 -10.85 8.20
N SER A 35 -6.78 -11.63 7.85
CA SER A 35 -6.97 -13.00 8.36
C SER A 35 -6.52 -14.09 7.40
N TYR A 36 -6.14 -13.74 6.17
CA TYR A 36 -5.80 -14.71 5.15
C TYR A 36 -4.66 -14.24 4.23
N TYR A 37 -3.46 -14.79 4.44
CA TYR A 37 -2.26 -14.69 3.61
C TYR A 37 -2.04 -13.30 2.96
N PRO A 38 -1.67 -12.25 3.73
CA PRO A 38 -1.22 -11.02 3.12
C PRO A 38 0.15 -11.21 2.46
N TYR A 39 0.26 -10.75 1.24
CA TYR A 39 1.51 -10.75 0.47
C TYR A 39 1.89 -9.33 0.11
N GLN A 40 3.20 -9.06 0.03
CA GLN A 40 3.73 -7.81 -0.54
C GLN A 40 3.15 -6.55 0.11
N MET A 41 3.22 -6.48 1.43
CA MET A 41 2.74 -5.32 2.17
C MET A 41 3.62 -4.10 1.93
N SER A 42 2.99 -2.97 1.65
CA SER A 42 3.62 -1.67 1.54
C SER A 42 2.80 -0.62 2.29
N MET A 43 3.45 0.41 2.77
CA MET A 43 2.81 1.46 3.56
C MET A 43 3.34 2.85 3.22
N SER A 44 2.49 3.85 3.43
CA SER A 44 2.87 5.26 3.40
C SER A 44 2.12 6.03 4.49
N ALA A 45 2.80 7.00 5.11
CA ALA A 45 2.12 7.93 6.02
C ALA A 45 1.18 8.83 5.22
N LEU A 46 -0.07 8.97 5.66
CA LEU A 46 -1.03 9.93 5.11
C LEU A 46 -0.87 11.29 5.78
N ASP A 47 -0.70 11.28 7.09
CA ASP A 47 -0.50 12.47 7.93
C ASP A 47 0.25 12.08 9.23
N GLY A 48 0.32 13.01 10.19
CA GLY A 48 1.00 12.77 11.48
C GLY A 48 0.34 11.73 12.39
N ALA A 49 -0.90 11.29 12.08
CA ALA A 49 -1.68 10.38 12.92
C ALA A 49 -2.21 9.17 12.13
N SER A 50 -2.08 9.13 10.80
CA SER A 50 -2.60 8.03 9.99
C SER A 50 -1.63 7.55 8.92
N ALA A 51 -1.76 6.27 8.56
CA ALA A 51 -1.01 5.63 7.50
C ALA A 51 -1.95 4.79 6.62
N LEU A 52 -1.59 4.62 5.35
CA LEU A 52 -2.22 3.68 4.44
C LEU A 52 -1.35 2.43 4.34
N ALA A 53 -1.90 1.29 4.68
CA ALA A 53 -1.28 -0.02 4.49
C ALA A 53 -2.00 -0.76 3.36
N CYS A 54 -1.26 -1.21 2.36
CA CYS A 54 -1.80 -1.95 1.22
C CYS A 54 -1.06 -3.28 1.03
N TRP A 55 -1.77 -4.29 0.55
CA TRP A 55 -1.23 -5.62 0.29
C TRP A 55 -2.06 -6.37 -0.75
N ARG A 56 -1.48 -7.45 -1.24
CA ARG A 56 -2.21 -8.48 -1.97
C ARG A 56 -2.79 -9.48 -0.97
N SER A 57 -4.09 -9.70 -0.99
CA SER A 57 -4.73 -10.76 -0.19
C SER A 57 -4.41 -12.14 -0.75
N GLY A 58 -4.61 -13.18 0.04
CA GLY A 58 -4.48 -14.58 -0.40
C GLY A 58 -5.43 -14.96 -1.54
N TYR A 59 -6.51 -14.22 -1.72
CA TYR A 59 -7.43 -14.38 -2.84
C TYR A 59 -7.00 -13.65 -4.12
N GLY A 60 -5.89 -12.92 -4.08
CA GLY A 60 -5.37 -12.18 -5.24
C GLY A 60 -5.87 -10.74 -5.36
N TYR A 61 -6.72 -10.26 -4.45
CA TYR A 61 -7.21 -8.88 -4.48
C TYR A 61 -6.16 -7.91 -3.93
N GLY A 62 -6.12 -6.73 -4.51
CA GLY A 62 -5.39 -5.60 -3.95
C GLY A 62 -6.22 -4.88 -2.90
N ILE A 63 -5.75 -4.86 -1.66
CA ILE A 63 -6.47 -4.35 -0.50
C ILE A 63 -5.66 -3.25 0.17
N CYS A 64 -6.33 -2.19 0.61
CA CYS A 64 -5.78 -1.17 1.50
C CYS A 64 -6.65 -1.00 2.75
N LYS A 65 -6.01 -0.60 3.85
CA LYS A 65 -6.68 -0.12 5.06
C LYS A 65 -5.98 1.12 5.60
N VAL A 66 -6.78 2.05 6.08
CA VAL A 66 -6.27 3.19 6.85
C VAL A 66 -6.01 2.73 8.28
N LEU A 67 -4.84 3.02 8.78
CA LEU A 67 -4.42 2.78 10.16
C LEU A 67 -4.31 4.13 10.86
N THR A 68 -5.00 4.31 11.97
CA THR A 68 -5.01 5.59 12.70
C THR A 68 -4.45 5.38 14.11
N ASP A 69 -3.55 6.26 14.52
CA ASP A 69 -3.04 6.34 15.89
C ASP A 69 -4.15 6.83 16.82
N ASP A 70 -4.53 6.03 17.80
CA ASP A 70 -5.51 6.41 18.82
C ASP A 70 -4.91 7.19 20.01
N GLY A 71 -3.61 7.46 19.97
CA GLY A 71 -2.86 8.16 21.03
C GLY A 71 -2.34 7.25 22.15
N SER A 72 -2.78 5.99 22.25
CA SER A 72 -2.47 5.06 23.35
C SER A 72 -1.44 3.97 23.00
N LEU A 73 -0.63 4.14 21.93
CA LEU A 73 0.20 3.09 21.33
C LEU A 73 -0.62 1.91 20.79
N SER A 74 -1.85 2.17 20.39
CA SER A 74 -2.73 1.25 19.68
C SER A 74 -3.09 1.84 18.31
N LEU A 75 -3.55 0.99 17.40
CA LEU A 75 -3.98 1.38 16.07
C LEU A 75 -5.46 1.08 15.89
N ALA A 76 -6.24 2.07 15.50
CA ALA A 76 -7.55 1.83 14.92
C ALA A 76 -7.37 1.39 13.46
N VAL A 77 -8.05 0.31 13.05
CA VAL A 77 -7.98 -0.27 11.71
C VAL A 77 -9.27 0.08 10.97
N GLY A 78 -9.15 0.79 9.87
CA GLY A 78 -10.27 1.20 9.04
C GLY A 78 -10.86 0.07 8.20
N SER A 79 -11.90 0.40 7.43
CA SER A 79 -12.57 -0.51 6.52
C SER A 79 -11.66 -0.98 5.39
N THR A 80 -12.01 -2.12 4.79
CA THR A 80 -11.29 -2.65 3.63
C THR A 80 -11.63 -1.84 2.39
N SER A 81 -10.59 -1.36 1.71
CA SER A 81 -10.66 -0.67 0.42
C SER A 81 -9.96 -1.50 -0.64
N TYR A 82 -10.48 -1.53 -1.86
CA TYR A 82 -9.89 -2.27 -2.97
C TYR A 82 -9.28 -1.32 -3.98
N PHE A 83 -8.02 -1.54 -4.37
CA PHE A 83 -7.33 -0.74 -5.40
C PHE A 83 -7.23 -1.43 -6.76
N SER A 84 -7.57 -2.71 -6.85
CA SER A 84 -7.52 -3.48 -8.10
C SER A 84 -8.90 -3.92 -8.60
N GLY A 85 -9.97 -3.43 -7.97
CA GLY A 85 -11.31 -4.00 -8.15
C GLY A 85 -11.42 -5.44 -7.60
N GLN A 86 -12.62 -5.97 -7.51
CA GLN A 86 -12.84 -7.35 -7.03
C GLN A 86 -12.58 -8.42 -8.12
N THR A 87 -12.22 -8.01 -9.34
CA THR A 87 -12.13 -8.91 -10.50
C THR A 87 -10.71 -9.07 -11.04
N TYR A 88 -9.72 -8.32 -10.55
CA TYR A 88 -8.35 -8.38 -11.04
C TYR A 88 -7.42 -8.95 -9.99
N SER A 89 -6.71 -10.01 -10.35
CA SER A 89 -5.62 -10.52 -9.55
C SER A 89 -4.47 -9.52 -9.55
N VAL A 90 -3.94 -9.22 -8.38
CA VAL A 90 -2.65 -8.55 -8.23
C VAL A 90 -1.57 -9.62 -8.33
N GLY A 91 -0.58 -9.41 -9.20
CA GLY A 91 0.54 -10.32 -9.39
C GLY A 91 1.38 -10.54 -8.14
N TYR A 92 2.26 -11.52 -8.16
CA TYR A 92 3.18 -11.83 -7.05
C TYR A 92 4.38 -10.87 -6.96
N THR A 93 4.37 -9.78 -7.70
CA THR A 93 5.43 -8.76 -7.66
C THR A 93 5.17 -7.75 -6.53
N PRO A 94 6.21 -7.15 -5.96
CA PRO A 94 6.06 -6.11 -4.95
C PRO A 94 5.15 -4.98 -5.42
N LEU A 95 4.34 -4.46 -4.50
CA LEU A 95 3.56 -3.25 -4.71
C LEU A 95 4.19 -2.08 -3.98
N GLY A 96 3.98 -0.87 -4.49
CA GLY A 96 4.44 0.37 -3.89
C GLY A 96 3.25 1.25 -3.51
N VAL A 97 3.37 1.94 -2.38
CA VAL A 97 2.39 2.94 -1.91
C VAL A 97 3.10 4.25 -1.63
N ALA A 98 2.57 5.35 -2.11
CA ALA A 98 3.03 6.68 -1.77
C ALA A 98 1.83 7.62 -1.55
N SER A 99 1.87 8.39 -0.49
CA SER A 99 0.82 9.36 -0.16
C SER A 99 1.20 10.74 -0.63
N TYR A 100 0.26 11.44 -1.24
CA TYR A 100 0.39 12.85 -1.61
C TYR A 100 0.06 13.78 -0.44
N ASP A 101 -0.94 13.39 0.34
CA ASP A 101 -1.44 14.14 1.49
C ASP A 101 -2.32 13.26 2.39
N ALA A 102 -2.99 13.88 3.36
CA ALA A 102 -3.89 13.21 4.30
C ALA A 102 -5.07 12.48 3.65
N THR A 103 -5.39 12.77 2.38
CA THR A 103 -6.59 12.25 1.70
C THR A 103 -6.30 11.49 0.42
N ARG A 104 -5.08 11.57 -0.13
CA ARG A 104 -4.73 11.00 -1.43
C ARG A 104 -3.46 10.17 -1.36
N ALA A 105 -3.49 9.02 -2.01
CA ALA A 105 -2.34 8.14 -2.18
C ALA A 105 -2.38 7.44 -3.54
N VAL A 106 -1.22 7.11 -4.08
CA VAL A 106 -1.07 6.24 -5.24
C VAL A 106 -0.61 4.85 -4.80
N VAL A 107 -1.21 3.82 -5.38
CA VAL A 107 -0.81 2.43 -5.22
C VAL A 107 -0.42 1.89 -6.58
N CYS A 108 0.84 1.49 -6.74
CA CYS A 108 1.33 0.90 -7.98
C CYS A 108 1.61 -0.59 -7.75
N TYR A 109 1.19 -1.42 -8.69
CA TYR A 109 1.22 -2.88 -8.59
C TYR A 109 1.33 -3.52 -9.98
N SER A 110 1.65 -4.81 -10.01
CA SER A 110 1.57 -5.62 -11.22
C SER A 110 0.19 -6.26 -11.31
N ALA A 111 -0.48 -6.14 -12.44
CA ALA A 111 -1.84 -6.66 -12.66
C ALA A 111 -1.80 -7.95 -13.49
N ASP A 112 -2.06 -9.12 -12.85
CA ASP A 112 -2.09 -10.44 -13.48
C ASP A 112 -3.00 -10.51 -14.72
N ALA A 113 -4.16 -9.86 -14.67
CA ALA A 113 -5.13 -9.86 -15.77
C ALA A 113 -4.60 -9.19 -17.06
N SER A 114 -3.52 -8.41 -16.96
CA SER A 114 -2.89 -7.72 -18.07
C SER A 114 -1.45 -8.19 -18.34
N SER A 115 -1.15 -9.46 -18.07
CA SER A 115 0.19 -10.03 -18.24
C SER A 115 1.25 -9.34 -17.38
N ASP A 116 0.94 -9.15 -16.10
CA ASP A 116 1.81 -8.52 -15.10
C ASP A 116 2.26 -7.08 -15.41
N ARG A 117 1.48 -6.36 -16.20
CA ARG A 117 1.77 -4.95 -16.51
C ARG A 117 1.78 -4.09 -15.26
N GLY A 118 2.76 -3.20 -15.18
CA GLY A 118 2.80 -2.19 -14.13
C GLY A 118 1.60 -1.25 -14.24
N THR A 119 0.87 -1.10 -13.15
CA THR A 119 -0.38 -0.33 -13.08
C THR A 119 -0.40 0.50 -11.81
N CYS A 120 -0.90 1.72 -11.86
CA CYS A 120 -1.08 2.58 -10.69
C CYS A 120 -2.54 3.01 -10.55
N ALA A 121 -3.06 2.95 -9.34
CA ALA A 121 -4.39 3.41 -8.97
C ALA A 121 -4.30 4.59 -7.99
N LEU A 122 -5.11 5.62 -8.21
CA LEU A 122 -5.28 6.72 -7.27
C LEU A 122 -6.34 6.33 -6.23
N MET A 123 -5.95 6.39 -4.97
CA MET A 123 -6.83 6.15 -3.81
C MET A 123 -7.13 7.48 -3.14
N VAL A 124 -8.40 7.74 -2.88
CA VAL A 124 -8.88 8.98 -2.27
C VAL A 124 -9.78 8.66 -1.09
N ARG A 125 -9.64 9.38 0.02
CA ARG A 125 -10.60 9.36 1.13
C ARG A 125 -11.35 10.68 1.21
N ALA A 126 -12.63 10.60 1.62
CA ALA A 126 -13.54 11.74 1.62
C ALA A 126 -13.09 12.88 2.56
N SER A 127 -12.36 12.55 3.63
CA SER A 127 -11.80 13.51 4.59
C SER A 127 -10.61 12.89 5.33
N PRO A 128 -9.74 13.67 5.99
CA PRO A 128 -8.66 13.14 6.83
C PRO A 128 -9.11 12.22 7.98
N SER A 129 -10.37 12.31 8.41
CA SER A 129 -10.95 11.43 9.43
C SER A 129 -11.65 10.18 8.87
N ALA A 130 -11.85 10.08 7.55
CA ALA A 130 -12.46 8.91 6.94
C ALA A 130 -11.56 7.67 7.14
N THR A 131 -12.15 6.53 7.44
CA THR A 131 -11.46 5.25 7.69
C THR A 131 -11.38 4.37 6.45
N GLU A 132 -11.90 4.84 5.33
CA GLU A 132 -11.97 4.14 4.05
C GLU A 132 -11.37 5.00 2.95
N MET A 133 -10.73 4.36 1.97
CA MET A 133 -10.30 4.98 0.73
C MET A 133 -11.02 4.34 -0.44
N THR A 134 -11.31 5.11 -1.48
CA THR A 134 -11.92 4.62 -2.72
C THR A 134 -10.96 4.86 -3.88
N GLN A 135 -10.89 3.91 -4.81
CA GLN A 135 -10.20 4.12 -6.07
C GLN A 135 -10.98 5.16 -6.89
N THR A 136 -10.30 6.17 -7.39
CA THR A 136 -10.89 7.22 -8.24
C THR A 136 -10.34 7.12 -9.65
N GLY A 137 -11.25 7.06 -10.62
CA GLY A 137 -10.89 6.91 -12.03
C GLY A 137 -10.38 5.52 -12.40
N GLU A 138 -9.95 5.36 -13.63
CA GLU A 138 -9.30 4.15 -14.12
C GLU A 138 -7.84 4.10 -13.66
N ALA A 139 -7.34 2.89 -13.44
CA ALA A 139 -5.93 2.70 -13.12
C ALA A 139 -5.06 2.98 -14.35
N ALA A 140 -3.98 3.72 -14.17
CA ALA A 140 -3.05 4.08 -15.24
C ALA A 140 -2.04 2.94 -15.47
N THR A 141 -1.83 2.57 -16.72
CA THR A 141 -0.78 1.62 -17.11
C THR A 141 0.58 2.30 -17.18
N LEU A 142 1.56 1.79 -16.42
CA LEU A 142 2.94 2.27 -16.42
C LEU A 142 3.79 1.64 -17.52
N SER A 143 3.56 0.35 -17.80
CA SER A 143 4.32 -0.42 -18.77
C SER A 143 3.39 -1.26 -19.63
N SER A 144 3.69 -1.38 -20.91
CA SER A 144 3.01 -2.28 -21.86
C SER A 144 3.42 -3.75 -21.68
N THR A 145 4.48 -4.01 -20.92
CA THR A 145 5.06 -5.33 -20.61
C THR A 145 5.05 -5.56 -19.09
N ALA A 146 5.46 -6.75 -18.66
CA ALA A 146 5.51 -7.08 -17.24
C ALA A 146 6.49 -6.15 -16.49
N ALA A 147 6.04 -5.66 -15.34
CA ALA A 147 6.81 -4.80 -14.44
C ALA A 147 7.12 -5.55 -13.13
N LYS A 148 8.41 -5.70 -12.82
CA LYS A 148 8.91 -6.35 -11.61
C LYS A 148 9.51 -5.32 -10.65
N HIS A 149 9.62 -5.69 -9.36
CA HIS A 149 10.31 -4.88 -8.35
C HIS A 149 9.83 -3.42 -8.28
N LEU A 150 8.53 -3.22 -8.42
CA LEU A 150 7.91 -1.92 -8.50
C LEU A 150 7.97 -1.19 -7.15
N THR A 151 8.33 0.09 -7.21
CA THR A 151 8.27 1.03 -6.09
C THR A 151 7.74 2.36 -6.57
N VAL A 152 7.19 3.15 -5.65
CA VAL A 152 6.68 4.49 -5.94
C VAL A 152 7.04 5.45 -4.82
N ALA A 153 7.31 6.70 -5.16
CA ALA A 153 7.51 7.78 -4.21
C ALA A 153 6.74 9.02 -4.66
N ALA A 154 6.08 9.71 -3.74
CA ALA A 154 5.52 11.02 -3.99
C ALA A 154 6.65 12.07 -3.90
N VAL A 155 6.72 12.94 -4.88
CA VAL A 155 7.70 14.03 -4.97
C VAL A 155 7.07 15.33 -4.46
N ASP A 156 5.82 15.56 -4.83
CA ASP A 156 4.99 16.66 -4.34
C ASP A 156 3.49 16.24 -4.32
N PRO A 157 2.55 17.11 -3.91
CA PRO A 157 1.14 16.77 -3.86
C PRO A 157 0.47 16.43 -5.20
N GLN A 158 1.16 16.54 -6.32
CA GLN A 158 0.64 16.27 -7.66
C GLN A 158 1.54 15.35 -8.49
N LEU A 159 2.75 15.07 -8.01
CA LEU A 159 3.75 14.30 -8.74
C LEU A 159 4.23 13.10 -7.93
N SER A 160 4.21 11.94 -8.56
CA SER A 160 4.88 10.74 -8.07
C SER A 160 5.78 10.15 -9.14
N VAL A 161 6.82 9.45 -8.71
CA VAL A 161 7.72 8.69 -9.57
C VAL A 161 7.60 7.22 -9.23
N ALA A 162 7.27 6.39 -10.21
CA ALA A 162 7.25 4.94 -10.09
C ALA A 162 8.46 4.34 -10.82
N CYS A 163 9.22 3.50 -10.14
CA CYS A 163 10.37 2.80 -10.71
C CYS A 163 10.14 1.29 -10.68
N TYR A 164 10.53 0.59 -11.73
CA TYR A 164 10.32 -0.85 -11.89
C TYR A 164 11.37 -1.47 -12.83
N ALA A 165 11.52 -2.78 -12.79
CA ALA A 165 12.26 -3.52 -13.81
C ALA A 165 11.29 -3.88 -14.95
N ASP A 166 11.59 -3.43 -16.15
CA ASP A 166 10.75 -3.60 -17.35
C ASP A 166 11.22 -4.79 -18.16
N GLU A 167 10.43 -5.88 -18.24
CA GLU A 167 10.75 -7.07 -19.02
C GLU A 167 10.86 -6.75 -20.53
N GLY A 168 10.06 -5.82 -21.05
CA GLY A 168 10.13 -5.39 -22.43
C GLY A 168 11.44 -4.69 -22.79
N ASN A 169 12.18 -4.22 -21.78
CA ASN A 169 13.48 -3.57 -21.92
C ASN A 169 14.63 -4.45 -21.35
N GLY A 170 14.44 -5.76 -21.28
CA GLY A 170 15.44 -6.72 -20.78
C GLY A 170 15.71 -6.57 -19.28
N ASP A 171 14.67 -6.39 -18.47
CA ASP A 171 14.71 -6.19 -17.02
C ASP A 171 15.51 -4.95 -16.56
N LYS A 172 15.68 -3.96 -17.43
CA LYS A 172 16.33 -2.70 -17.04
C LYS A 172 15.44 -1.87 -16.15
N GLY A 173 16.05 -1.17 -15.20
CA GLY A 173 15.36 -0.19 -14.35
C GLY A 173 14.79 0.95 -15.18
N THR A 174 13.49 1.19 -15.05
CA THR A 174 12.74 2.25 -15.73
C THR A 174 11.98 3.05 -14.68
N CYS A 175 11.93 4.38 -14.82
CA CYS A 175 11.13 5.25 -13.96
C CYS A 175 10.23 6.15 -14.81
N ASN A 176 8.99 6.34 -14.38
CA ASN A 176 7.98 7.21 -14.97
C ASN A 176 7.37 8.14 -13.92
#